data_441ca1f2911db1bd6e1c61dd3d4b99f6
#
_entry.id   441ca1f2911db1bd6e1c61dd3d4b99f6
#
_cell.length_a   1.000
_cell.length_b   1.000
_cell.length_c   1.000
_cell.angle_alpha   90.00
_cell.angle_beta   90.00
_cell.angle_gamma   90.00
#
_symmetry.space_group_name_H-M   'P 1'
#
loop_
_entity.id
_entity.type
_entity.pdbx_description
1 polymer ?
#
loop_
_entity_poly.entity_id
_entity_poly.type
_entity_poly.pdbx_seq_one_letter_code
_entity_poly.pdbx_strand_id
1 'polypeptide(L)'
;MSDDTKVKVVGLTKKFGDLLVLNDISFNVKKGDFVCIVGPTGCGKTTFLNLLVKLIEPTSGQILIDGEPADPKKHNIAFVFQEPSAYPWLTVEENLQYGLKIKKVDQKTIEERTKEIAESLGLTEVLKSYPRELSASLEQRGVIGRSFALHPDLLLMDEPYAQMDIKVRYYLEDQVIKLWQKTGSTVLFITHNIEEAVYLSEKCLILSQKPTTIKEEKIIDLPRPRDIASPEFIELREYVTKQIKWW
;
A
#
# COMPACT_ATOMS: atom_id res chain seq x y z
N MET A 1 7.48 -21.49 18.06
CA MET A 1 6.96 -21.11 16.73
C MET A 1 7.17 -19.60 16.62
N SER A 2 8.05 -19.13 15.73
CA SER A 2 8.20 -17.69 15.48
C SER A 2 6.85 -17.16 15.01
N ASP A 3 6.33 -16.13 15.66
CA ASP A 3 5.11 -15.48 15.25
C ASP A 3 5.38 -14.82 13.88
N ASP A 4 4.81 -15.39 12.81
CA ASP A 4 4.98 -14.93 11.43
C ASP A 4 4.13 -13.67 11.12
N THR A 5 3.63 -13.04 12.18
CA THR A 5 2.78 -11.86 12.08
C THR A 5 3.61 -10.59 11.95
N LYS A 6 3.40 -9.84 10.85
CA LYS A 6 4.02 -8.51 10.65
C LYS A 6 3.21 -7.42 11.31
N VAL A 7 1.90 -7.37 11.06
CA VAL A 7 0.99 -6.38 11.65
C VAL A 7 -0.12 -7.10 12.40
N LYS A 8 -0.34 -6.73 13.65
CA LYS A 8 -1.44 -7.21 14.47
C LYS A 8 -2.25 -6.02 14.97
N VAL A 9 -3.52 -6.00 14.63
CA VAL A 9 -4.49 -4.99 15.07
C VAL A 9 -5.43 -5.65 16.07
N VAL A 10 -5.64 -5.02 17.21
CA VAL A 10 -6.44 -5.58 18.32
C VAL A 10 -7.41 -4.52 18.86
N GLY A 11 -8.71 -4.74 18.66
CA GLY A 11 -9.77 -3.93 19.22
C GLY A 11 -9.72 -2.44 18.84
N LEU A 12 -9.16 -2.15 17.65
CA LEU A 12 -8.87 -0.78 17.23
C LEU A 12 -10.15 0.03 17.03
N THR A 13 -10.31 1.09 17.82
CA THR A 13 -11.46 1.98 17.75
C THR A 13 -11.00 3.43 17.60
N LYS A 14 -11.65 4.17 16.71
CA LYS A 14 -11.38 5.61 16.51
C LYS A 14 -12.66 6.41 16.47
N LYS A 15 -12.73 7.42 17.35
CA LYS A 15 -13.75 8.46 17.36
C LYS A 15 -13.14 9.83 17.08
N PHE A 16 -13.89 10.70 16.42
CA PHE A 16 -13.61 12.13 16.28
C PHE A 16 -14.81 12.88 16.88
N GLY A 17 -14.65 13.40 18.11
CA GLY A 17 -15.80 13.85 18.90
C GLY A 17 -16.81 12.72 19.07
N ASP A 18 -18.07 12.94 18.67
CA ASP A 18 -19.14 11.93 18.73
C ASP A 18 -19.17 10.97 17.53
N LEU A 19 -18.41 11.26 16.49
CA LEU A 19 -18.37 10.43 15.28
C LEU A 19 -17.50 9.20 15.48
N LEU A 20 -18.12 8.02 15.60
CA LEU A 20 -17.43 6.73 15.59
C LEU A 20 -17.08 6.34 14.14
N VAL A 21 -15.78 6.30 13.83
CA VAL A 21 -15.28 5.99 12.49
C VAL A 21 -14.88 4.52 12.38
N LEU A 22 -13.97 4.05 13.25
CA LEU A 22 -13.57 2.63 13.33
C LEU A 22 -14.10 2.04 14.62
N ASN A 23 -14.68 0.86 14.54
CA ASN A 23 -15.32 0.18 15.66
C ASN A 23 -14.80 -1.24 15.83
N ASP A 24 -13.96 -1.46 16.83
CA ASP A 24 -13.45 -2.78 17.22
C ASP A 24 -12.81 -3.57 16.08
N ILE A 25 -11.89 -2.94 15.32
CA ILE A 25 -11.18 -3.55 14.21
C ILE A 25 -10.09 -4.47 14.74
N SER A 26 -10.11 -5.74 14.35
CA SER A 26 -9.08 -6.73 14.72
C SER A 26 -8.74 -7.62 13.54
N PHE A 27 -7.45 -7.72 13.19
CA PHE A 27 -6.93 -8.62 12.15
C PHE A 27 -5.41 -8.78 12.25
N ASN A 28 -4.88 -9.76 11.51
CA ASN A 28 -3.45 -10.00 11.40
C ASN A 28 -2.99 -9.99 9.93
N VAL A 29 -1.76 -9.53 9.71
CA VAL A 29 -1.06 -9.58 8.42
C VAL A 29 0.23 -10.36 8.63
N LYS A 30 0.49 -11.37 7.80
CA LYS A 30 1.74 -12.14 7.86
C LYS A 30 2.88 -11.39 7.19
N LYS A 31 4.10 -11.73 7.55
CA LYS A 31 5.31 -11.23 6.88
C LYS A 31 5.30 -11.62 5.41
N GLY A 32 5.58 -10.65 4.54
CA GLY A 32 5.63 -10.84 3.10
C GLY A 32 4.27 -10.88 2.40
N ASP A 33 3.13 -10.87 3.12
CA ASP A 33 1.81 -10.84 2.50
C ASP A 33 1.55 -9.50 1.79
N PHE A 34 0.82 -9.57 0.67
CA PHE A 34 0.19 -8.42 0.05
C PHE A 34 -1.30 -8.42 0.43
N VAL A 35 -1.71 -7.52 1.31
CA VAL A 35 -3.09 -7.43 1.81
C VAL A 35 -3.76 -6.17 1.29
N CYS A 36 -4.90 -6.34 0.61
CA CYS A 36 -5.75 -5.22 0.22
C CYS A 36 -6.84 -4.95 1.26
N ILE A 37 -7.12 -3.66 1.47
CA ILE A 37 -8.22 -3.18 2.30
C ILE A 37 -9.20 -2.46 1.39
N VAL A 38 -10.40 -3.00 1.26
CA VAL A 38 -11.47 -2.44 0.42
C VAL A 38 -12.69 -2.06 1.26
N GLY A 39 -13.44 -1.10 0.78
CA GLY A 39 -14.67 -0.67 1.44
C GLY A 39 -15.18 0.64 0.85
N PRO A 40 -16.39 1.06 1.23
CA PRO A 40 -17.03 2.27 0.71
C PRO A 40 -16.17 3.52 0.90
N THR A 41 -16.35 4.50 0.03
CA THR A 41 -15.70 5.81 0.18
C THR A 41 -16.07 6.43 1.53
N GLY A 42 -15.05 6.97 2.21
CA GLY A 42 -15.25 7.60 3.51
C GLY A 42 -15.44 6.61 4.69
N CYS A 43 -15.35 5.29 4.50
CA CYS A 43 -15.49 4.34 5.63
C CYS A 43 -14.35 4.40 6.66
N GLY A 44 -13.22 5.06 6.39
CA GLY A 44 -12.12 5.20 7.36
C GLY A 44 -10.83 4.47 7.00
N LYS A 45 -10.65 4.05 5.75
CA LYS A 45 -9.43 3.37 5.28
C LYS A 45 -8.16 4.21 5.52
N THR A 46 -8.15 5.46 5.07
CA THR A 46 -7.06 6.42 5.34
C THR A 46 -6.89 6.70 6.84
N THR A 47 -8.00 6.73 7.61
CA THR A 47 -7.94 6.87 9.07
C THR A 47 -7.16 5.72 9.70
N PHE A 48 -7.39 4.49 9.24
CA PHE A 48 -6.64 3.32 9.69
C PHE A 48 -5.13 3.44 9.40
N LEU A 49 -4.74 3.84 8.18
CA LEU A 49 -3.32 4.03 7.86
C LEU A 49 -2.67 5.13 8.73
N ASN A 50 -3.38 6.24 8.95
CA ASN A 50 -2.89 7.31 9.81
C ASN A 50 -2.68 6.88 11.27
N LEU A 51 -3.52 5.98 11.78
CA LEU A 51 -3.32 5.34 13.08
C LEU A 51 -2.08 4.45 13.09
N LEU A 52 -1.87 3.68 12.04
CA LEU A 52 -0.73 2.75 11.92
C LEU A 52 0.61 3.47 11.93
N VAL A 53 0.68 4.64 11.26
CA VAL A 53 1.91 5.47 11.24
C VAL A 53 1.93 6.54 12.33
N LYS A 54 1.03 6.47 13.32
CA LYS A 54 0.95 7.42 14.45
C LYS A 54 0.82 8.89 14.05
N LEU A 55 0.19 9.20 12.93
CA LEU A 55 -0.21 10.56 12.60
C LEU A 55 -1.40 11.00 13.47
N ILE A 56 -2.20 10.04 13.93
CA ILE A 56 -3.27 10.23 14.89
C ILE A 56 -3.25 9.07 15.90
N GLU A 57 -3.77 9.31 17.12
CA GLU A 57 -3.84 8.27 18.16
C GLU A 57 -5.20 7.54 18.11
N PRO A 58 -5.25 6.25 18.45
CA PRO A 58 -6.51 5.51 18.59
C PRO A 58 -7.30 6.00 19.83
N THR A 59 -8.62 5.80 19.81
CA THR A 59 -9.46 6.01 20.99
C THR A 59 -9.32 4.85 21.96
N SER A 60 -9.23 3.63 21.44
CA SER A 60 -8.91 2.40 22.18
C SER A 60 -8.35 1.34 21.24
N GLY A 61 -7.85 0.24 21.81
CA GLY A 61 -7.18 -0.80 21.06
C GLY A 61 -5.74 -0.44 20.73
N GLN A 62 -5.07 -1.31 19.95
CA GLN A 62 -3.66 -1.12 19.63
C GLN A 62 -3.29 -1.72 18.26
N ILE A 63 -2.20 -1.21 17.70
CA ILE A 63 -1.55 -1.76 16.51
C ILE A 63 -0.13 -2.17 16.90
N LEU A 64 0.21 -3.41 16.61
CA LEU A 64 1.55 -3.96 16.83
C LEU A 64 2.20 -4.25 15.48
N ILE A 65 3.49 -3.98 15.36
CA ILE A 65 4.35 -4.35 14.23
C ILE A 65 5.49 -5.21 14.81
N ASP A 66 5.67 -6.41 14.28
CA ASP A 66 6.62 -7.39 14.81
C ASP A 66 6.47 -7.63 16.34
N GLY A 67 5.23 -7.55 16.85
CA GLY A 67 4.91 -7.76 18.28
C GLY A 67 5.12 -6.52 19.17
N GLU A 68 5.69 -5.43 18.66
CA GLU A 68 5.88 -4.16 19.38
C GLU A 68 4.84 -3.11 18.96
N PRO A 69 4.49 -2.15 19.82
CA PRO A 69 3.62 -1.02 19.43
C PRO A 69 4.14 -0.33 18.17
N ALA A 70 3.24 -0.12 17.19
CA ALA A 70 3.60 0.53 15.93
C ALA A 70 4.30 1.87 16.19
N ASP A 71 5.49 2.03 15.62
CA ASP A 71 6.30 3.25 15.72
C ASP A 71 7.13 3.44 14.43
N PRO A 72 6.81 4.45 13.59
CA PRO A 72 7.53 4.68 12.34
C PRO A 72 9.00 5.06 12.51
N LYS A 73 9.44 5.41 13.74
CA LYS A 73 10.86 5.67 14.04
C LYS A 73 11.65 4.37 14.29
N LYS A 74 10.96 3.31 14.70
CA LYS A 74 11.58 2.00 15.00
C LYS A 74 11.46 1.00 13.87
N HIS A 75 10.33 1.04 13.15
CA HIS A 75 10.03 0.11 12.07
C HIS A 75 10.35 0.73 10.70
N ASN A 76 10.89 -0.09 9.80
CA ASN A 76 11.21 0.34 8.43
C ASN A 76 9.91 0.37 7.59
N ILE A 77 9.16 1.45 7.72
CA ILE A 77 7.89 1.68 7.05
C ILE A 77 8.07 2.67 5.90
N ALA A 78 7.50 2.36 4.73
CA ALA A 78 7.33 3.34 3.65
C ALA A 78 5.83 3.58 3.42
N PHE A 79 5.48 4.81 3.01
CA PHE A 79 4.08 5.20 2.76
C PHE A 79 3.96 5.91 1.41
N VAL A 80 3.06 5.41 0.58
CA VAL A 80 2.63 6.02 -0.67
C VAL A 80 1.25 6.61 -0.45
N PHE A 81 1.15 7.93 -0.53
CA PHE A 81 -0.11 8.66 -0.38
C PHE A 81 -0.91 8.64 -1.68
N GLN A 82 -2.22 8.94 -1.60
CA GLN A 82 -3.13 9.03 -2.73
C GLN A 82 -2.70 10.14 -3.71
N GLU A 83 -2.32 11.30 -3.16
CA GLU A 83 -1.75 12.38 -3.96
C GLU A 83 -0.24 12.20 -4.09
N PRO A 84 0.34 12.48 -5.28
CA PRO A 84 1.78 12.45 -5.45
C PRO A 84 2.47 13.33 -4.42
N SER A 85 3.48 12.78 -3.77
CA SER A 85 4.22 13.43 -2.66
C SER A 85 5.72 13.44 -2.93
N ALA A 86 6.11 13.61 -4.20
CA ALA A 86 7.51 13.79 -4.55
C ALA A 86 8.06 15.07 -3.94
N TYR A 87 9.36 15.06 -3.60
CA TYR A 87 10.04 16.28 -3.12
C TYR A 87 10.26 17.22 -4.32
N PRO A 88 9.57 18.37 -4.41
CA PRO A 88 9.52 19.19 -5.62
C PRO A 88 10.87 19.88 -5.95
N TRP A 89 11.79 19.96 -5.00
CA TRP A 89 13.13 20.51 -5.16
C TRP A 89 14.18 19.46 -5.55
N LEU A 90 13.81 18.19 -5.67
CA LEU A 90 14.67 17.10 -6.09
C LEU A 90 14.22 16.56 -7.46
N THR A 91 15.17 16.11 -8.26
CA THR A 91 14.88 15.36 -9.49
C THR A 91 14.26 14.00 -9.16
N VAL A 92 13.76 13.28 -10.17
CA VAL A 92 13.24 11.90 -10.01
C VAL A 92 14.33 11.00 -9.41
N GLU A 93 15.54 11.04 -9.97
CA GLU A 93 16.68 10.26 -9.47
C GLU A 93 17.00 10.57 -8.01
N GLU A 94 17.05 11.83 -7.64
CA GLU A 94 17.30 12.26 -6.27
C GLU A 94 16.18 11.85 -5.32
N ASN A 95 14.92 11.91 -5.77
CA ASN A 95 13.78 11.38 -5.02
C ASN A 95 13.94 9.90 -4.72
N LEU A 96 14.30 9.07 -5.71
CA LEU A 96 14.55 7.64 -5.53
C LEU A 96 15.68 7.37 -4.53
N GLN A 97 16.73 8.17 -4.58
CA GLN A 97 17.93 8.02 -3.75
C GLN A 97 17.80 8.59 -2.35
N TYR A 98 16.85 9.50 -2.12
CA TYR A 98 16.80 10.32 -0.91
C TYR A 98 16.80 9.49 0.38
N GLY A 99 15.91 8.54 0.51
CA GLY A 99 15.82 7.69 1.70
C GLY A 99 17.04 6.77 1.89
N LEU A 100 17.65 6.31 0.78
CA LEU A 100 18.85 5.49 0.81
C LEU A 100 20.06 6.29 1.34
N LYS A 101 20.18 7.55 0.92
CA LYS A 101 21.23 8.46 1.41
C LYS A 101 21.06 8.75 2.91
N ILE A 102 19.84 8.97 3.39
CA ILE A 102 19.56 9.14 4.83
C ILE A 102 19.98 7.91 5.62
N LYS A 103 19.69 6.71 5.10
CA LYS A 103 20.10 5.43 5.70
C LYS A 103 21.57 5.12 5.55
N LYS A 104 22.34 5.99 4.90
CA LYS A 104 23.79 5.84 4.64
C LYS A 104 24.12 4.53 3.91
N VAL A 105 23.27 4.12 2.98
CA VAL A 105 23.52 3.01 2.06
C VAL A 105 24.71 3.37 1.18
N ASP A 106 25.54 2.38 0.83
CA ASP A 106 26.69 2.61 -0.02
C ASP A 106 26.31 3.07 -1.43
N GLN A 107 27.17 3.87 -2.05
CA GLN A 107 26.88 4.53 -3.33
C GLN A 107 26.58 3.53 -4.46
N LYS A 108 27.28 2.41 -4.51
CA LYS A 108 27.07 1.37 -5.52
C LYS A 108 25.66 0.78 -5.41
N THR A 109 25.24 0.43 -4.21
CA THR A 109 23.88 -0.08 -3.95
C THR A 109 22.80 0.96 -4.29
N ILE A 110 23.07 2.27 -4.01
CA ILE A 110 22.15 3.36 -4.38
C ILE A 110 21.96 3.39 -5.89
N GLU A 111 23.05 3.37 -6.67
CA GLU A 111 23.02 3.41 -8.13
C GLU A 111 22.31 2.19 -8.72
N GLU A 112 22.63 0.98 -8.25
CA GLU A 112 22.02 -0.27 -8.69
C GLU A 112 20.50 -0.26 -8.45
N ARG A 113 20.05 0.08 -7.24
CA ARG A 113 18.63 0.15 -6.91
C ARG A 113 17.89 1.24 -7.68
N THR A 114 18.51 2.41 -7.83
CA THR A 114 17.92 3.52 -8.59
C THR A 114 17.70 3.13 -10.04
N LYS A 115 18.70 2.51 -10.68
CA LYS A 115 18.60 2.03 -12.05
C LYS A 115 17.49 1.00 -12.20
N GLU A 116 17.49 -0.02 -11.37
CA GLU A 116 16.48 -1.09 -11.40
C GLU A 116 15.05 -0.55 -11.24
N ILE A 117 14.83 0.30 -10.24
CA ILE A 117 13.50 0.90 -10.00
C ILE A 117 13.10 1.78 -11.18
N ALA A 118 14.01 2.57 -11.72
CA ALA A 118 13.74 3.42 -12.88
C ALA A 118 13.34 2.61 -14.12
N GLU A 119 14.04 1.52 -14.39
CA GLU A 119 13.71 0.60 -15.49
C GLU A 119 12.36 -0.07 -15.27
N SER A 120 12.09 -0.60 -14.06
CA SER A 120 10.85 -1.29 -13.73
C SER A 120 9.63 -0.39 -13.85
N LEU A 121 9.73 0.87 -13.44
CA LEU A 121 8.61 1.82 -13.41
C LEU A 121 8.55 2.76 -14.62
N GLY A 122 9.43 2.57 -15.63
CA GLY A 122 9.46 3.40 -16.84
C GLY A 122 9.83 4.85 -16.54
N LEU A 123 10.83 5.08 -15.69
CA LEU A 123 11.30 6.41 -15.26
C LEU A 123 12.66 6.78 -15.86
N THR A 124 13.29 5.90 -16.62
CA THR A 124 14.67 6.07 -17.11
C THR A 124 14.87 7.40 -17.85
N GLU A 125 13.95 7.75 -18.74
CA GLU A 125 14.02 8.96 -19.58
C GLU A 125 13.80 10.26 -18.79
N VAL A 126 13.20 10.17 -17.60
CA VAL A 126 12.82 11.34 -16.78
C VAL A 126 13.62 11.45 -15.48
N LEU A 127 14.68 10.67 -15.31
CA LEU A 127 15.48 10.67 -14.07
C LEU A 127 16.01 12.05 -13.69
N LYS A 128 16.32 12.90 -14.67
CA LYS A 128 16.86 14.25 -14.44
C LYS A 128 15.78 15.34 -14.39
N SER A 129 14.50 14.98 -14.61
CA SER A 129 13.38 15.91 -14.55
C SER A 129 12.96 16.17 -13.09
N TYR A 130 12.39 17.35 -12.86
CA TYR A 130 11.77 17.70 -11.59
C TYR A 130 10.28 17.32 -11.60
N PRO A 131 9.65 17.06 -10.43
CA PRO A 131 8.23 16.69 -10.34
C PRO A 131 7.29 17.60 -11.13
N ARG A 132 7.50 18.91 -11.09
CA ARG A 132 6.70 19.92 -11.85
C ARG A 132 6.71 19.77 -13.38
N GLU A 133 7.67 19.00 -13.91
CA GLU A 133 7.85 18.77 -15.33
C GLU A 133 7.19 17.47 -15.79
N LEU A 134 6.61 16.72 -14.84
CA LEU A 134 6.03 15.41 -15.06
C LEU A 134 4.49 15.45 -15.12
N SER A 135 3.91 14.46 -15.76
CA SER A 135 2.49 14.14 -15.53
C SER A 135 2.30 13.57 -14.12
N ALA A 136 1.10 13.73 -13.55
CA ALA A 136 0.77 13.16 -12.24
C ALA A 136 1.05 11.65 -12.16
N SER A 137 0.83 10.92 -13.27
CA SER A 137 1.14 9.49 -13.35
C SER A 137 2.64 9.21 -13.25
N LEU A 138 3.51 9.97 -13.92
CA LEU A 138 4.96 9.80 -13.83
C LEU A 138 5.48 10.20 -12.44
N GLU A 139 4.94 11.27 -11.88
CA GLU A 139 5.28 11.68 -10.52
C GLU A 139 4.93 10.58 -9.51
N GLN A 140 3.72 10.02 -9.59
CA GLN A 140 3.28 8.95 -8.70
C GLN A 140 4.13 7.67 -8.84
N ARG A 141 4.57 7.34 -10.07
CA ARG A 141 5.56 6.25 -10.27
C ARG A 141 6.86 6.52 -9.54
N GLY A 142 7.34 7.77 -9.57
CA GLY A 142 8.51 8.20 -8.81
C GLY A 142 8.33 8.00 -7.30
N VAL A 143 7.15 8.33 -6.75
CA VAL A 143 6.82 8.14 -5.33
C VAL A 143 6.76 6.66 -4.96
N ILE A 144 6.12 5.82 -5.80
CA ILE A 144 6.10 4.36 -5.63
C ILE A 144 7.53 3.82 -5.65
N GLY A 145 8.33 4.24 -6.65
CA GLY A 145 9.74 3.84 -6.78
C GLY A 145 10.59 4.21 -5.57
N ARG A 146 10.44 5.44 -5.07
CA ARG A 146 11.11 5.91 -3.85
C ARG A 146 10.81 5.01 -2.66
N SER A 147 9.59 4.54 -2.54
CA SER A 147 9.16 3.69 -1.45
C SER A 147 9.77 2.28 -1.55
N PHE A 148 9.76 1.67 -2.73
CA PHE A 148 10.39 0.36 -2.96
C PHE A 148 11.93 0.40 -2.87
N ALA A 149 12.58 1.49 -3.29
CA ALA A 149 14.04 1.65 -3.21
C ALA A 149 14.57 1.44 -1.79
N LEU A 150 13.79 1.82 -0.77
CA LEU A 150 14.13 1.64 0.64
C LEU A 150 14.14 0.18 1.11
N HIS A 151 13.61 -0.77 0.33
CA HIS A 151 13.30 -2.14 0.77
C HIS A 151 12.61 -2.12 2.14
N PRO A 152 11.40 -1.55 2.23
CA PRO A 152 10.71 -1.43 3.51
C PRO A 152 10.24 -2.80 4.00
N ASP A 153 10.22 -2.99 5.31
CA ASP A 153 9.62 -4.19 5.91
C ASP A 153 8.09 -4.16 5.81
N LEU A 154 7.53 -2.94 5.83
CA LEU A 154 6.10 -2.67 5.69
C LEU A 154 5.89 -1.51 4.73
N LEU A 155 5.18 -1.76 3.63
CA LEU A 155 4.80 -0.76 2.65
C LEU A 155 3.30 -0.49 2.75
N LEU A 156 2.94 0.76 2.97
CA LEU A 156 1.57 1.24 3.03
C LEU A 156 1.28 2.02 1.76
N MET A 157 0.16 1.72 1.10
CA MET A 157 -0.25 2.39 -0.13
C MET A 157 -1.72 2.80 -0.02
N ASP A 158 -2.01 4.09 -0.10
CA ASP A 158 -3.37 4.64 -0.05
C ASP A 158 -3.82 5.08 -1.44
N GLU A 159 -4.64 4.27 -2.10
CA GLU A 159 -5.20 4.49 -3.44
C GLU A 159 -4.16 4.99 -4.48
N PRO A 160 -2.98 4.33 -4.62
CA PRO A 160 -1.84 4.87 -5.37
C PRO A 160 -2.08 5.03 -6.86
N TYR A 161 -3.13 4.42 -7.41
CA TYR A 161 -3.45 4.44 -8.84
C TYR A 161 -4.67 5.29 -9.19
N ALA A 162 -5.24 6.05 -8.22
CA ALA A 162 -6.50 6.79 -8.41
C ALA A 162 -6.48 7.80 -9.57
N GLN A 163 -5.30 8.34 -9.93
CA GLN A 163 -5.14 9.36 -10.99
C GLN A 163 -4.54 8.79 -12.28
N MET A 164 -4.59 7.47 -12.49
CA MET A 164 -3.93 6.82 -13.62
C MET A 164 -4.93 6.29 -14.65
N ASP A 165 -4.54 6.41 -15.91
CA ASP A 165 -5.24 5.74 -17.00
C ASP A 165 -5.18 4.21 -16.83
N ILE A 166 -6.24 3.53 -17.28
CA ILE A 166 -6.41 2.09 -17.09
C ILE A 166 -5.25 1.25 -17.63
N LYS A 167 -4.69 1.62 -18.80
CA LYS A 167 -3.55 0.90 -19.40
C LYS A 167 -2.27 1.05 -18.58
N VAL A 168 -2.04 2.26 -18.06
CA VAL A 168 -0.88 2.58 -17.23
C VAL A 168 -0.99 1.84 -15.89
N ARG A 169 -2.21 1.80 -15.34
CA ARG A 169 -2.50 1.11 -14.08
C ARG A 169 -2.16 -0.38 -14.18
N TYR A 170 -2.66 -1.11 -15.17
CA TYR A 170 -2.33 -2.54 -15.32
C TYR A 170 -0.83 -2.79 -15.46
N TYR A 171 -0.13 -1.96 -16.23
CA TYR A 171 1.32 -2.05 -16.31
C TYR A 171 1.98 -1.91 -14.94
N LEU A 172 1.53 -0.93 -14.13
CA LEU A 172 2.13 -0.66 -12.82
C LEU A 172 1.77 -1.71 -11.78
N GLU A 173 0.57 -2.27 -11.84
CA GLU A 173 0.16 -3.40 -11.01
C GLU A 173 1.13 -4.57 -11.18
N ASP A 174 1.46 -4.92 -12.44
CA ASP A 174 2.46 -5.95 -12.75
C ASP A 174 3.86 -5.61 -12.22
N GLN A 175 4.29 -4.35 -12.37
CA GLN A 175 5.61 -3.94 -11.87
C GLN A 175 5.66 -3.96 -10.35
N VAL A 176 4.59 -3.50 -9.67
CA VAL A 176 4.50 -3.53 -8.21
C VAL A 176 4.51 -4.96 -7.69
N ILE A 177 3.82 -5.91 -8.34
CA ILE A 177 3.90 -7.34 -7.99
C ILE A 177 5.34 -7.85 -8.10
N LYS A 178 6.05 -7.55 -9.19
CA LYS A 178 7.45 -7.97 -9.38
C LYS A 178 8.36 -7.38 -8.30
N LEU A 179 8.21 -6.09 -8.00
CA LEU A 179 8.98 -5.41 -6.96
C LEU A 179 8.67 -5.98 -5.57
N TRP A 180 7.41 -6.23 -5.27
CA TRP A 180 6.98 -6.87 -4.02
C TRP A 180 7.59 -8.27 -3.87
N GLN A 181 7.48 -9.12 -4.88
CA GLN A 181 8.06 -10.47 -4.87
C GLN A 181 9.59 -10.44 -4.69
N LYS A 182 10.26 -9.46 -5.28
CA LYS A 182 11.71 -9.29 -5.18
C LYS A 182 12.14 -8.77 -3.81
N THR A 183 11.43 -7.81 -3.25
CA THR A 183 11.80 -7.18 -1.97
C THR A 183 11.36 -7.98 -0.75
N GLY A 184 10.33 -8.83 -0.89
CA GLY A 184 9.71 -9.55 0.22
C GLY A 184 9.02 -8.64 1.24
N SER A 185 8.74 -7.39 0.89
CA SER A 185 8.06 -6.43 1.75
C SER A 185 6.65 -6.92 2.09
N THR A 186 6.18 -6.66 3.30
CA THR A 186 4.75 -6.79 3.62
C THR A 186 4.01 -5.57 3.10
N VAL A 187 2.89 -5.74 2.40
CA VAL A 187 2.14 -4.64 1.80
C VAL A 187 0.74 -4.54 2.37
N LEU A 188 0.35 -3.34 2.81
CA LEU A 188 -1.04 -2.96 3.05
C LEU A 188 -1.45 -1.94 2.00
N PHE A 189 -2.37 -2.36 1.13
CA PHE A 189 -2.82 -1.60 -0.02
C PHE A 189 -4.29 -1.22 0.14
N ILE A 190 -4.58 0.06 0.14
CA ILE A 190 -5.96 0.56 0.17
C ILE A 190 -6.40 0.89 -1.25
N THR A 191 -7.58 0.40 -1.60
CA THR A 191 -8.24 0.78 -2.86
C THR A 191 -9.76 0.71 -2.71
N HIS A 192 -10.46 1.46 -3.55
CA HIS A 192 -11.89 1.29 -3.79
C HIS A 192 -12.17 0.44 -5.04
N ASN A 193 -11.14 0.09 -5.82
CA ASN A 193 -11.26 -0.74 -7.01
C ASN A 193 -11.10 -2.22 -6.65
N ILE A 194 -12.18 -2.97 -6.81
CA ILE A 194 -12.22 -4.40 -6.45
C ILE A 194 -11.32 -5.24 -7.37
N GLU A 195 -11.20 -4.86 -8.63
CA GLU A 195 -10.33 -5.56 -9.59
C GLU A 195 -8.86 -5.46 -9.16
N GLU A 196 -8.40 -4.26 -8.77
CA GLU A 196 -7.06 -4.08 -8.17
C GLU A 196 -6.86 -4.96 -6.95
N ALA A 197 -7.85 -4.98 -6.04
CA ALA A 197 -7.75 -5.77 -4.82
C ALA A 197 -7.63 -7.26 -5.11
N VAL A 198 -8.43 -7.81 -6.03
CA VAL A 198 -8.37 -9.22 -6.43
C VAL A 198 -7.11 -9.51 -7.23
N TYR A 199 -6.62 -8.56 -8.05
CA TYR A 199 -5.42 -8.75 -8.86
C TYR A 199 -4.14 -8.75 -8.02
N LEU A 200 -4.04 -7.84 -7.04
CA LEU A 200 -2.79 -7.59 -6.31
C LEU A 200 -2.62 -8.45 -5.06
N SER A 201 -3.69 -8.80 -4.34
CA SER A 201 -3.54 -9.31 -2.97
C SER A 201 -3.61 -10.83 -2.82
N GLU A 202 -2.99 -11.36 -1.76
CA GLU A 202 -3.23 -12.71 -1.24
C GLU A 202 -4.43 -12.73 -0.29
N LYS A 203 -4.76 -11.59 0.33
CA LYS A 203 -5.88 -11.43 1.24
C LYS A 203 -6.54 -10.07 1.05
N CYS A 204 -7.87 -10.05 1.02
CA CYS A 204 -8.68 -8.85 0.95
C CYS A 204 -9.47 -8.68 2.25
N LEU A 205 -9.28 -7.54 2.94
CA LEU A 205 -10.08 -7.13 4.09
C LEU A 205 -11.24 -6.27 3.61
N ILE A 206 -12.45 -6.75 3.78
CA ILE A 206 -13.66 -6.07 3.34
C ILE A 206 -14.27 -5.30 4.51
N LEU A 207 -14.32 -3.99 4.39
CA LEU A 207 -14.82 -3.09 5.43
C LEU A 207 -16.30 -2.73 5.21
N SER A 208 -17.01 -2.51 6.32
CA SER A 208 -18.37 -1.97 6.31
C SER A 208 -18.38 -0.45 6.08
N GLN A 209 -19.59 0.14 5.97
CA GLN A 209 -19.81 1.57 6.21
C GLN A 209 -19.55 1.93 7.67
N LYS A 210 -19.44 3.24 7.95
CA LYS A 210 -19.33 3.74 9.33
C LYS A 210 -20.60 3.42 10.16
N PRO A 211 -20.41 3.04 11.41
CA PRO A 211 -19.18 2.68 12.14
C PRO A 211 -18.52 1.47 11.50
N THR A 212 -17.24 1.62 11.10
CA THR A 212 -16.54 0.67 10.28
C THR A 212 -16.08 -0.53 11.09
N THR A 213 -16.44 -1.71 10.63
CA THR A 213 -15.98 -3.02 11.11
C THR A 213 -15.40 -3.82 9.94
N ILE A 214 -14.68 -4.89 10.23
CA ILE A 214 -14.34 -5.89 9.22
C ILE A 214 -15.56 -6.76 8.99
N LYS A 215 -16.06 -6.78 7.76
CA LYS A 215 -17.14 -7.69 7.36
C LYS A 215 -16.62 -9.08 7.08
N GLU A 216 -15.48 -9.16 6.39
CA GLU A 216 -14.88 -10.41 5.97
C GLU A 216 -13.39 -10.24 5.70
N GLU A 217 -12.61 -11.30 6.00
CA GLU A 217 -11.25 -11.51 5.51
C GLU A 217 -11.31 -12.58 4.41
N LYS A 218 -11.17 -12.16 3.15
CA LYS A 218 -11.23 -13.06 2.00
C LYS A 218 -9.83 -13.42 1.51
N ILE A 219 -9.50 -14.69 1.53
CA ILE A 219 -8.28 -15.21 0.89
C ILE A 219 -8.47 -15.22 -0.63
N ILE A 220 -7.47 -14.77 -1.35
CA ILE A 220 -7.40 -14.72 -2.81
C ILE A 220 -6.46 -15.83 -3.27
N ASP A 221 -7.00 -17.02 -3.43
CA ASP A 221 -6.23 -18.21 -3.84
C ASP A 221 -6.25 -18.37 -5.37
N LEU A 222 -5.69 -17.38 -6.06
CA LEU A 222 -5.50 -17.41 -7.52
C LEU A 222 -4.02 -17.42 -7.85
N PRO A 223 -3.56 -18.34 -8.73
CA PRO A 223 -2.17 -18.38 -9.14
C PRO A 223 -1.74 -17.10 -9.87
N ARG A 224 -0.47 -16.76 -9.81
CA ARG A 224 0.13 -15.64 -10.54
C ARG A 224 0.92 -16.15 -11.77
N PRO A 225 0.91 -15.45 -12.93
CA PRO A 225 0.16 -14.21 -13.19
C PRO A 225 -1.35 -14.45 -13.24
N ARG A 226 -2.14 -13.54 -12.68
CA ARG A 226 -3.61 -13.62 -12.69
C ARG A 226 -4.17 -13.15 -14.02
N ASP A 227 -5.06 -13.94 -14.60
CA ASP A 227 -5.81 -13.55 -15.79
C ASP A 227 -7.15 -12.93 -15.38
N ILE A 228 -7.29 -11.62 -15.61
CA ILE A 228 -8.51 -10.85 -15.27
C ILE A 228 -9.75 -11.32 -16.04
N ALA A 229 -9.56 -12.04 -17.17
CA ALA A 229 -10.63 -12.58 -17.99
C ALA A 229 -11.02 -14.02 -17.59
N SER A 230 -10.27 -14.66 -16.68
CA SER A 230 -10.60 -16.01 -16.23
C SER A 230 -11.92 -16.06 -15.46
N PRO A 231 -12.69 -17.14 -15.58
CA PRO A 231 -13.96 -17.30 -14.84
C PRO A 231 -13.75 -17.19 -13.33
N GLU A 232 -12.70 -17.75 -12.78
CA GLU A 232 -12.36 -17.77 -11.36
C GLU A 232 -12.07 -16.35 -10.84
N PHE A 233 -11.37 -15.54 -11.63
CA PHE A 233 -11.11 -14.13 -11.30
C PHE A 233 -12.40 -13.31 -11.29
N ILE A 234 -13.25 -13.50 -12.32
CA ILE A 234 -14.52 -12.79 -12.46
C ILE A 234 -15.45 -13.15 -11.30
N GLU A 235 -15.58 -14.44 -10.96
CA GLU A 235 -16.40 -14.91 -9.86
C GLU A 235 -15.96 -14.28 -8.53
N LEU A 236 -14.65 -14.26 -8.26
CA LEU A 236 -14.12 -13.71 -7.03
C LEU A 236 -14.32 -12.19 -6.96
N ARG A 237 -14.08 -11.47 -8.08
CA ARG A 237 -14.34 -10.02 -8.18
C ARG A 237 -15.81 -9.70 -7.91
N GLU A 238 -16.74 -10.48 -8.51
CA GLU A 238 -18.18 -10.32 -8.27
C GLU A 238 -18.54 -10.62 -6.81
N TYR A 239 -17.96 -11.67 -6.24
CA TYR A 239 -18.18 -12.01 -4.84
C TYR A 239 -17.81 -10.84 -3.93
N VAL A 240 -16.58 -10.31 -4.04
CA VAL A 240 -16.10 -9.17 -3.23
C VAL A 240 -16.98 -7.94 -3.47
N THR A 241 -17.38 -7.67 -4.73
CA THR A 241 -18.28 -6.56 -5.07
C THR A 241 -19.62 -6.64 -4.35
N LYS A 242 -20.22 -7.83 -4.28
CA LYS A 242 -21.50 -8.07 -3.58
C LYS A 242 -21.41 -7.85 -2.06
N GLN A 243 -20.21 -8.06 -1.47
CA GLN A 243 -20.01 -7.83 -0.04
C GLN A 243 -19.93 -6.33 0.31
N ILE A 244 -19.59 -5.47 -0.63
CA ILE A 244 -19.48 -4.03 -0.41
C ILE A 244 -20.83 -3.38 -0.74
N LYS A 245 -21.44 -2.76 0.29
CA LYS A 245 -22.60 -1.89 0.08
C LYS A 245 -22.08 -0.48 -0.18
N TRP A 246 -22.27 0.01 -1.39
CA TRP A 246 -21.79 1.33 -1.82
C TRP A 246 -22.69 2.48 -1.39
N TRP A 247 -23.95 2.21 -0.99
CA TRP A 247 -24.98 3.17 -0.58
C TRP A 247 -25.79 2.64 0.61
#